data_24d0d075e84b1e19899002c04a3df504
#
_entry.id   24d0d075e84b1e19899002c04a3df504
#
_cell.length_a   1.000
_cell.length_b   1.000
_cell.length_c   1.000
_cell.angle_alpha   90.00
_cell.angle_beta   90.00
_cell.angle_gamma   90.00
#
_symmetry.space_group_name_H-M   'P 1'
#
loop_
_entity.id
_entity.type
_entity.pdbx_description
1 polymer ?
#
loop_
_entity_poly.entity_id
_entity_poly.type
_entity_poly.pdbx_seq_one_letter_code
_entity_poly.pdbx_strand_id
1 'polypeptide(L)'
;THENSSAASDVYKRQVFIQAALMDIEFPQRNEPVPRHPFYDFYDTKDEREFALGMINSRVEWPKLIEVLERPDWSDRELYDFNDPFANADILREELSKEFIKRNLNEIDDILRDSGVTYGILGRTTDHGEDEQFIQTETIVPLAHDSFEKLMTINSPFQMKEHEKVEFQRAPNIGENTFEVLLKLGYSDEEIKSMKENGSVHYPEN
;
A
#
# COMPACT_ATOMS: atom_id res chain seq x y z
N THR A 1 2.15 13.44 -20.48
CA THR A 1 1.93 13.41 -19.03
C THR A 1 3.06 12.70 -18.26
N HIS A 2 3.84 11.80 -18.89
CA HIS A 2 5.03 11.18 -18.27
C HIS A 2 6.16 12.17 -17.97
N GLU A 3 6.33 13.19 -18.78
CA GLU A 3 7.35 14.23 -18.55
C GLU A 3 7.07 15.05 -17.29
N ASN A 4 5.80 15.29 -16.94
CA ASN A 4 5.45 16.01 -15.74
C ASN A 4 5.70 15.22 -14.44
N SER A 5 5.60 13.90 -14.49
CA SER A 5 5.85 13.03 -13.32
C SER A 5 7.33 12.94 -12.98
N SER A 6 8.22 12.81 -13.97
CA SER A 6 9.67 12.81 -13.75
C SER A 6 10.20 14.19 -13.35
N ALA A 7 9.67 15.27 -13.94
CA ALA A 7 10.01 16.64 -13.56
C ALA A 7 9.60 16.96 -12.12
N ALA A 8 8.42 16.52 -11.67
CA ALA A 8 7.99 16.69 -10.29
C ALA A 8 8.91 15.92 -9.32
N SER A 9 9.28 14.69 -9.64
CA SER A 9 10.23 13.90 -8.84
C SER A 9 11.60 14.58 -8.72
N ASP A 10 12.08 15.18 -9.81
CA ASP A 10 13.36 15.92 -9.81
C ASP A 10 13.28 17.19 -8.96
N VAL A 11 12.16 17.90 -8.98
CA VAL A 11 11.95 19.10 -8.14
C VAL A 11 12.03 18.73 -6.66
N TYR A 12 11.36 17.67 -6.22
CA TYR A 12 11.40 17.22 -4.82
C TYR A 12 12.80 16.81 -4.37
N LYS A 13 13.52 16.06 -5.19
CA LYS A 13 14.92 15.67 -4.89
C LYS A 13 15.85 16.88 -4.77
N ARG A 14 15.71 17.88 -5.67
CA ARG A 14 16.50 19.11 -5.63
C ARG A 14 16.18 19.94 -4.40
N GLN A 15 14.93 20.01 -3.96
CA GLN A 15 14.55 20.77 -2.76
C GLN A 15 15.28 20.28 -1.51
N VAL A 16 15.31 18.97 -1.28
CA VAL A 16 16.02 18.38 -0.14
C VAL A 16 17.52 18.66 -0.22
N PHE A 17 18.12 18.54 -1.41
CA PHE A 17 19.54 18.78 -1.60
C PHE A 17 19.91 20.25 -1.38
N ILE A 18 19.11 21.17 -1.90
CA ILE A 18 19.31 22.61 -1.72
C ILE A 18 19.13 23.02 -0.25
N GLN A 19 18.14 22.48 0.44
CA GLN A 19 17.93 22.74 1.86
C GLN A 19 19.12 22.27 2.69
N ALA A 20 19.64 21.07 2.46
CA ALA A 20 20.83 20.58 3.13
C ALA A 20 22.02 21.49 2.94
N ALA A 21 22.26 21.93 1.69
CA ALA A 21 23.37 22.81 1.36
C ALA A 21 23.23 24.24 1.93
N LEU A 22 22.02 24.78 1.96
CA LEU A 22 21.76 26.14 2.47
C LEU A 22 21.80 26.21 4.00
N MET A 23 21.37 25.15 4.66
CA MET A 23 21.25 25.09 6.12
C MET A 23 22.50 24.47 6.77
N ASP A 24 23.44 23.98 5.96
CA ASP A 24 24.64 23.24 6.43
C ASP A 24 24.27 22.10 7.37
N ILE A 25 23.21 21.38 7.02
CA ILE A 25 22.73 20.22 7.77
C ILE A 25 22.96 18.95 6.98
N GLU A 26 23.41 17.91 7.67
CA GLU A 26 23.46 16.56 7.15
C GLU A 26 22.17 15.85 7.53
N PHE A 27 21.43 15.34 6.53
CA PHE A 27 20.27 14.53 6.80
C PHE A 27 20.71 13.19 7.39
N PRO A 28 20.10 12.72 8.50
CA PRO A 28 20.49 11.48 9.12
C PRO A 28 20.41 10.32 8.14
N GLN A 29 21.44 9.50 8.10
CA GLN A 29 21.45 8.30 7.27
C GLN A 29 20.44 7.29 7.80
N ARG A 30 19.85 6.51 6.89
CA ARG A 30 18.78 5.54 7.18
C ARG A 30 19.11 4.50 8.26
N ASN A 31 20.38 4.41 8.66
CA ASN A 31 20.88 3.45 9.65
C ASN A 31 21.05 4.05 11.06
N GLU A 32 20.85 5.34 11.23
CA GLU A 32 20.86 5.94 12.56
C GLU A 32 19.47 5.92 13.18
N PRO A 33 19.34 5.55 14.46
CA PRO A 33 18.06 5.62 15.15
C PRO A 33 17.66 7.10 15.27
N VAL A 34 16.80 7.56 14.39
CA VAL A 34 16.19 8.88 14.51
C VAL A 34 15.16 8.80 15.64
N PRO A 35 15.19 9.71 16.61
CA PRO A 35 14.12 9.81 17.60
C PRO A 35 12.78 9.93 16.89
N ARG A 36 11.92 8.94 17.08
CA ARG A 36 10.59 8.95 16.44
C ARG A 36 9.67 9.81 17.28
N HIS A 37 9.04 10.78 16.65
CA HIS A 37 8.03 11.58 17.32
C HIS A 37 6.76 10.74 17.50
N PRO A 38 6.21 10.62 18.72
CA PRO A 38 5.06 9.72 18.96
C PRO A 38 3.81 10.06 18.15
N PHE A 39 3.68 11.28 17.66
CA PHE A 39 2.57 11.70 16.80
C PHE A 39 2.84 11.52 15.29
N TYR A 40 4.00 10.98 14.93
CA TYR A 40 4.38 10.63 13.56
C TYR A 40 4.98 9.22 13.56
N ASP A 41 4.19 8.26 14.01
CA ASP A 41 4.64 6.88 14.14
C ASP A 41 3.52 5.91 13.80
N PHE A 42 3.88 4.64 13.67
CA PHE A 42 2.96 3.55 13.44
C PHE A 42 2.64 2.85 14.75
N TYR A 43 1.40 2.43 14.88
CA TYR A 43 0.89 1.78 16.07
C TYR A 43 0.13 0.50 15.71
N ASP A 44 0.42 -0.55 16.47
CA ASP A 44 -0.28 -1.83 16.35
C ASP A 44 -1.65 -1.80 17.02
N THR A 45 -2.58 -2.53 16.44
CA THR A 45 -3.92 -2.75 16.99
C THR A 45 -4.08 -4.18 17.52
N LYS A 46 -5.18 -4.44 18.24
CA LYS A 46 -5.47 -5.73 18.85
C LYS A 46 -5.57 -6.89 17.85
N ASP A 47 -5.98 -6.61 16.62
CA ASP A 47 -6.13 -7.55 15.52
C ASP A 47 -4.90 -7.63 14.61
N GLU A 48 -3.72 -7.26 15.16
CA GLU A 48 -2.43 -7.31 14.46
C GLU A 48 -2.42 -6.49 13.16
N ARG A 49 -3.20 -5.41 13.12
CA ARG A 49 -3.19 -4.41 12.06
C ARG A 49 -2.36 -3.20 12.52
N GLU A 50 -2.04 -2.33 11.58
CA GLU A 50 -1.29 -1.12 11.86
C GLU A 50 -2.02 0.11 11.32
N PHE A 51 -1.85 1.23 12.01
CA PHE A 51 -2.23 2.54 11.52
C PHE A 51 -1.15 3.55 11.88
N ALA A 52 -1.13 4.68 11.18
CA ALA A 52 -0.21 5.77 11.42
C ALA A 52 -0.92 6.93 12.09
N LEU A 53 -0.33 7.51 13.12
CA LEU A 53 -0.64 8.89 13.51
C LEU A 53 0.17 9.85 12.65
N GLY A 54 -0.45 10.97 12.26
CA GLY A 54 0.16 12.02 11.45
C GLY A 54 -0.21 13.41 11.93
N MET A 55 -0.24 13.65 13.25
CA MET A 55 -0.74 14.86 13.88
C MET A 55 0.20 16.06 13.64
N ILE A 56 -0.05 16.80 12.56
CA ILE A 56 0.78 17.96 12.15
C ILE A 56 0.65 19.12 13.15
N ASN A 57 -0.54 19.33 13.70
CA ASN A 57 -0.79 20.37 14.68
C ASN A 57 -1.13 19.78 16.04
N SER A 58 -0.11 19.29 16.72
CA SER A 58 -0.25 18.63 18.01
C SER A 58 -0.97 19.49 19.06
N ARG A 59 -0.84 20.82 19.03
CA ARG A 59 -1.56 21.70 19.97
C ARG A 59 -3.07 21.62 19.83
N VAL A 60 -3.57 21.34 18.65
CA VAL A 60 -5.01 21.22 18.34
C VAL A 60 -5.47 19.78 18.42
N GLU A 61 -4.65 18.84 17.94
CA GLU A 61 -5.04 17.45 17.75
C GLU A 61 -4.85 16.60 19.01
N TRP A 62 -3.84 16.89 19.85
CA TRP A 62 -3.60 16.15 21.08
C TRP A 62 -4.77 16.20 22.08
N PRO A 63 -5.39 17.36 22.38
CA PRO A 63 -6.58 17.40 23.22
C PRO A 63 -7.74 16.57 22.66
N LYS A 64 -7.92 16.55 21.35
CA LYS A 64 -8.97 15.75 20.68
C LYS A 64 -8.69 14.25 20.81
N LEU A 65 -7.43 13.84 20.64
CA LEU A 65 -7.04 12.44 20.82
C LEU A 65 -7.31 12.00 22.27
N ILE A 66 -6.98 12.82 23.26
CA ILE A 66 -7.29 12.57 24.66
C ILE A 66 -8.78 12.37 24.88
N GLU A 67 -9.61 13.23 24.27
CA GLU A 67 -11.06 13.19 24.39
C GLU A 67 -11.64 11.89 23.82
N VAL A 68 -11.31 11.53 22.58
CA VAL A 68 -11.86 10.35 21.90
C VAL A 68 -11.33 9.03 22.47
N LEU A 69 -10.16 9.03 23.08
CA LEU A 69 -9.62 7.87 23.79
C LEU A 69 -10.08 7.80 25.25
N GLU A 70 -10.82 8.81 25.72
CA GLU A 70 -11.28 8.92 27.12
C GLU A 70 -10.13 8.86 28.15
N ARG A 71 -9.00 9.54 27.82
CA ARG A 71 -7.79 9.55 28.62
C ARG A 71 -7.48 10.97 29.18
N PRO A 72 -8.34 11.53 30.07
CA PRO A 72 -8.11 12.85 30.65
C PRO A 72 -6.82 12.94 31.48
N ASP A 73 -6.30 11.81 31.95
CA ASP A 73 -5.01 11.68 32.64
C ASP A 73 -3.82 12.08 31.75
N TRP A 74 -3.96 12.01 30.44
CA TRP A 74 -2.93 12.40 29.48
C TRP A 74 -2.83 13.92 29.26
N SER A 75 -3.73 14.68 29.85
CA SER A 75 -3.63 16.15 29.83
C SER A 75 -2.49 16.69 30.69
N ASP A 76 -1.85 15.84 31.47
CA ASP A 76 -0.71 16.20 32.28
C ASP A 76 0.49 16.61 31.40
N ARG A 77 1.10 17.75 31.74
CA ARG A 77 2.27 18.26 31.02
C ARG A 77 3.52 17.39 31.17
N GLU A 78 3.57 16.55 32.20
CA GLU A 78 4.68 15.62 32.39
C GLU A 78 4.71 14.53 31.31
N LEU A 79 3.56 14.19 30.71
CA LEU A 79 3.50 13.20 29.64
C LEU A 79 3.88 13.79 28.28
N TYR A 80 3.42 15.02 27.97
CA TYR A 80 3.74 15.70 26.71
C TYR A 80 3.97 17.20 26.90
N ASP A 81 5.18 17.67 26.57
CA ASP A 81 5.53 19.09 26.56
C ASP A 81 5.52 19.65 25.12
N PHE A 82 4.65 20.61 24.86
CA PHE A 82 4.59 21.30 23.56
C PHE A 82 5.84 22.13 23.21
N ASN A 83 6.70 22.43 24.20
CA ASN A 83 7.93 23.18 23.98
C ASN A 83 9.13 22.26 23.75
N ASP A 84 9.05 21.01 24.22
CA ASP A 84 10.01 19.97 23.97
C ASP A 84 9.31 18.65 23.65
N PRO A 85 8.86 18.46 22.40
CA PRO A 85 8.07 17.31 21.98
C PRO A 85 8.81 15.96 22.11
N PHE A 86 10.11 15.98 22.31
CA PHE A 86 10.93 14.79 22.41
C PHE A 86 11.34 14.44 23.84
N ALA A 87 11.12 15.33 24.81
CA ALA A 87 11.55 15.11 26.21
C ALA A 87 11.03 13.79 26.79
N ASN A 88 9.77 13.42 26.49
CA ASN A 88 9.12 12.20 26.98
C ASN A 88 8.60 11.32 25.82
N ALA A 89 9.22 11.41 24.65
CA ALA A 89 8.71 10.76 23.43
C ALA A 89 8.56 9.25 23.57
N ASP A 90 9.51 8.59 24.20
CA ASP A 90 9.47 7.13 24.41
C ASP A 90 8.38 6.72 25.40
N ILE A 91 8.19 7.49 26.48
CA ILE A 91 7.15 7.25 27.48
C ILE A 91 5.77 7.43 26.82
N LEU A 92 5.57 8.52 26.09
CA LEU A 92 4.32 8.78 25.42
C LEU A 92 4.02 7.72 24.34
N ARG A 93 5.04 7.29 23.59
CA ARG A 93 4.88 6.23 22.60
C ARG A 93 4.43 4.92 23.26
N GLU A 94 5.03 4.55 24.37
CA GLU A 94 4.66 3.35 25.12
C GLU A 94 3.21 3.44 25.62
N GLU A 95 2.78 4.58 26.15
CA GLU A 95 1.41 4.79 26.60
C GLU A 95 0.40 4.75 25.44
N LEU A 96 0.71 5.37 24.29
CA LEU A 96 -0.10 5.28 23.08
C LEU A 96 -0.20 3.83 22.58
N SER A 97 0.92 3.11 22.52
CA SER A 97 0.95 1.71 22.11
C SER A 97 0.08 0.82 23.03
N LYS A 98 0.17 1.01 24.34
CA LYS A 98 -0.67 0.30 25.33
C LYS A 98 -2.16 0.62 25.17
N GLU A 99 -2.49 1.81 24.71
CA GLU A 99 -3.88 2.21 24.51
C GLU A 99 -4.45 1.67 23.20
N PHE A 100 -3.71 1.77 22.11
CA PHE A 100 -4.18 1.35 20.80
C PHE A 100 -4.30 -0.17 20.65
N ILE A 101 -3.40 -0.95 21.26
CA ILE A 101 -3.46 -2.42 21.25
C ILE A 101 -4.70 -3.01 21.93
N LYS A 102 -5.49 -2.20 22.64
CA LYS A 102 -6.76 -2.64 23.25
C LYS A 102 -7.88 -2.74 22.25
N ARG A 103 -7.78 -2.10 21.08
CA ARG A 103 -8.84 -1.94 20.07
C ARG A 103 -8.45 -2.55 18.75
N ASN A 104 -9.42 -3.05 18.01
CA ASN A 104 -9.23 -3.48 16.63
C ASN A 104 -9.11 -2.24 15.70
N LEU A 105 -8.57 -2.43 14.51
CA LEU A 105 -8.39 -1.34 13.55
C LEU A 105 -9.68 -0.60 13.22
N ASN A 106 -10.79 -1.33 13.04
CA ASN A 106 -12.09 -0.72 12.76
C ASN A 106 -12.60 0.15 13.92
N GLU A 107 -12.35 -0.28 15.17
CA GLU A 107 -12.70 0.52 16.35
C GLU A 107 -11.86 1.79 16.45
N ILE A 108 -10.57 1.72 16.08
CA ILE A 108 -9.69 2.89 15.96
C ILE A 108 -10.19 3.84 14.87
N ASP A 109 -10.52 3.31 13.70
CA ASP A 109 -11.05 4.10 12.58
C ASP A 109 -12.34 4.82 12.97
N ASP A 110 -13.27 4.13 13.61
CA ASP A 110 -14.56 4.70 14.02
C ASP A 110 -14.40 5.86 15.02
N ILE A 111 -13.48 5.75 15.99
CA ILE A 111 -13.28 6.81 16.98
C ILE A 111 -12.44 7.99 16.44
N LEU A 112 -11.56 7.76 15.46
CA LEU A 112 -10.70 8.81 14.91
C LEU A 112 -11.31 9.53 13.70
N ARG A 113 -12.20 8.89 12.94
CA ARG A 113 -12.72 9.38 11.65
C ARG A 113 -13.25 10.79 11.69
N ASP A 114 -14.05 11.14 12.67
CA ASP A 114 -14.67 12.48 12.81
C ASP A 114 -14.06 13.32 13.93
N SER A 115 -13.01 12.83 14.57
CA SER A 115 -12.37 13.50 15.71
C SER A 115 -11.62 14.77 15.32
N GLY A 116 -11.15 14.84 14.07
CA GLY A 116 -10.22 15.86 13.59
C GLY A 116 -8.78 15.61 14.04
N VAL A 117 -8.44 14.36 14.39
CA VAL A 117 -7.07 13.85 14.54
C VAL A 117 -6.60 13.34 13.19
N THR A 118 -5.39 13.70 12.78
CA THR A 118 -4.82 13.20 11.53
C THR A 118 -4.21 11.81 11.74
N TYR A 119 -4.73 10.84 10.99
CA TYR A 119 -4.26 9.46 11.00
C TYR A 119 -4.41 8.82 9.61
N GLY A 120 -3.83 7.64 9.43
CA GLY A 120 -3.98 6.86 8.21
C GLY A 120 -3.91 5.36 8.50
N ILE A 121 -4.79 4.60 7.87
CA ILE A 121 -4.81 3.14 7.97
C ILE A 121 -3.76 2.54 7.04
N LEU A 122 -2.97 1.60 7.53
CA LEU A 122 -2.07 0.80 6.70
C LEU A 122 -2.84 -0.37 6.08
N GLY A 123 -3.09 -0.28 4.78
CA GLY A 123 -3.68 -1.37 4.01
C GLY A 123 -2.69 -2.52 3.83
N ARG A 124 -3.18 -3.75 3.95
CA ARG A 124 -2.43 -4.95 3.52
C ARG A 124 -2.70 -5.22 2.05
N THR A 125 -1.78 -5.90 1.39
CA THR A 125 -1.97 -6.30 -0.02
C THR A 125 -3.25 -7.11 -0.25
N THR A 126 -3.68 -7.86 0.76
CA THR A 126 -4.92 -8.66 0.74
C THR A 126 -6.20 -7.82 0.84
N ASP A 127 -6.12 -6.60 1.36
CA ASP A 127 -7.29 -5.72 1.52
C ASP A 127 -7.74 -5.10 0.19
N HIS A 128 -6.82 -5.01 -0.78
CA HIS A 128 -7.08 -4.30 -2.05
C HIS A 128 -8.22 -4.91 -2.87
N GLY A 129 -8.45 -6.23 -2.75
CA GLY A 129 -9.55 -6.91 -3.45
C GLY A 129 -10.95 -6.52 -2.96
N GLU A 130 -11.06 -5.94 -1.78
CA GLU A 130 -12.31 -5.51 -1.13
C GLU A 130 -12.40 -3.97 -1.01
N ASP A 131 -11.37 -3.25 -1.41
CA ASP A 131 -11.33 -1.78 -1.37
C ASP A 131 -12.25 -1.19 -2.43
N GLU A 132 -13.30 -0.48 -1.99
CA GLU A 132 -14.30 0.12 -2.86
C GLU A 132 -13.70 1.10 -3.87
N GLN A 133 -12.68 1.86 -3.50
CA GLN A 133 -12.02 2.80 -4.38
C GLN A 133 -11.33 2.08 -5.54
N PHE A 134 -10.61 0.98 -5.24
CA PHE A 134 -9.94 0.19 -6.26
C PHE A 134 -10.92 -0.54 -7.19
N ILE A 135 -12.05 -0.99 -6.63
CA ILE A 135 -13.12 -1.63 -7.42
C ILE A 135 -13.81 -0.61 -8.31
N GLN A 136 -14.26 0.53 -7.78
CA GLN A 136 -14.97 1.57 -8.53
C GLN A 136 -14.12 2.23 -9.61
N THR A 137 -12.82 2.34 -9.39
CA THR A 137 -11.88 2.88 -10.39
C THR A 137 -11.37 1.82 -11.37
N GLU A 138 -11.85 0.57 -11.25
CA GLU A 138 -11.36 -0.56 -12.04
C GLU A 138 -9.83 -0.72 -11.97
N THR A 139 -9.22 -0.30 -10.86
CA THR A 139 -7.79 -0.50 -10.61
C THR A 139 -7.48 -1.97 -10.38
N ILE A 140 -8.42 -2.68 -9.75
CA ILE A 140 -8.41 -4.12 -9.55
C ILE A 140 -9.62 -4.73 -10.25
N VAL A 141 -9.39 -5.77 -11.04
CA VAL A 141 -10.40 -6.45 -11.84
C VAL A 141 -10.33 -7.97 -11.66
N PRO A 142 -11.44 -8.69 -11.86
CA PRO A 142 -11.42 -10.15 -11.82
C PRO A 142 -10.48 -10.73 -12.88
N LEU A 143 -9.81 -11.82 -12.53
CA LEU A 143 -9.03 -12.65 -13.44
C LEU A 143 -9.59 -14.07 -13.43
N ALA A 144 -10.12 -14.52 -14.56
CA ALA A 144 -10.62 -15.87 -14.70
C ALA A 144 -9.46 -16.88 -14.58
N HIS A 145 -9.61 -17.87 -13.71
CA HIS A 145 -8.63 -18.92 -13.49
C HIS A 145 -9.29 -20.23 -13.09
N ASP A 146 -8.87 -21.35 -13.70
CA ASP A 146 -9.50 -22.66 -13.52
C ASP A 146 -9.42 -23.22 -12.09
N SER A 147 -8.40 -22.82 -11.34
CA SER A 147 -8.12 -23.33 -9.99
C SER A 147 -8.48 -22.37 -8.87
N PHE A 148 -8.91 -21.14 -9.17
CA PHE A 148 -9.20 -20.11 -8.20
C PHE A 148 -10.52 -19.40 -8.51
N GLU A 149 -11.48 -19.46 -7.60
CA GLU A 149 -12.80 -18.85 -7.80
C GLU A 149 -12.79 -17.32 -7.74
N LYS A 150 -11.88 -16.74 -6.97
CA LYS A 150 -11.81 -15.30 -6.72
C LYS A 150 -10.38 -14.79 -6.88
N LEU A 151 -9.89 -14.80 -8.10
CA LEU A 151 -8.61 -14.20 -8.40
C LEU A 151 -8.82 -12.79 -8.95
N MET A 152 -8.04 -11.84 -8.43
CA MET A 152 -8.04 -10.45 -8.88
C MET A 152 -6.66 -10.09 -9.45
N THR A 153 -6.64 -9.17 -10.39
CA THR A 153 -5.39 -8.62 -10.94
C THR A 153 -5.46 -7.10 -11.04
N ILE A 154 -4.30 -6.49 -11.16
CA ILE A 154 -4.20 -5.03 -11.36
C ILE A 154 -4.47 -4.73 -12.83
N ASN A 155 -5.40 -3.81 -13.07
CA ASN A 155 -5.73 -3.33 -14.39
C ASN A 155 -4.66 -2.37 -14.92
N SER A 156 -4.60 -2.21 -16.23
CA SER A 156 -3.74 -1.19 -16.85
C SER A 156 -4.16 0.22 -16.38
N PRO A 157 -3.24 1.07 -15.95
CA PRO A 157 -3.55 2.46 -15.60
C PRO A 157 -3.83 3.32 -16.83
N PHE A 158 -3.56 2.80 -18.02
CA PHE A 158 -3.79 3.53 -19.26
C PHE A 158 -5.24 3.35 -19.73
N GLN A 159 -5.89 4.46 -20.03
CA GLN A 159 -7.19 4.50 -20.67
C GLN A 159 -7.04 5.19 -22.02
N MET A 160 -7.48 4.53 -23.09
CA MET A 160 -7.55 5.10 -24.44
C MET A 160 -9.00 5.40 -24.79
N LYS A 161 -9.27 6.61 -25.24
CA LYS A 161 -10.63 7.11 -25.45
C LYS A 161 -11.46 6.34 -26.49
N GLU A 162 -10.79 5.67 -27.44
CA GLU A 162 -11.43 4.99 -28.57
C GLU A 162 -11.13 3.48 -28.62
N HIS A 163 -10.52 2.95 -27.55
CA HIS A 163 -10.17 1.54 -27.46
C HIS A 163 -10.61 0.97 -26.12
N GLU A 164 -11.32 -0.12 -26.16
CA GLU A 164 -11.65 -0.89 -24.98
C GLU A 164 -10.39 -1.59 -24.46
N LYS A 165 -10.32 -1.77 -23.14
CA LYS A 165 -9.24 -2.55 -22.53
C LYS A 165 -9.41 -4.03 -22.88
N VAL A 166 -8.31 -4.70 -23.13
CA VAL A 166 -8.31 -6.15 -23.34
C VAL A 166 -8.66 -6.84 -22.02
N GLU A 167 -9.56 -7.79 -22.07
CA GLU A 167 -9.90 -8.63 -20.92
C GLU A 167 -8.67 -9.42 -20.47
N PHE A 168 -8.50 -9.50 -19.16
CA PHE A 168 -7.39 -10.25 -18.57
C PHE A 168 -7.67 -11.75 -18.68
N GLN A 169 -6.68 -12.46 -19.18
CA GLN A 169 -6.67 -13.91 -19.23
C GLN A 169 -5.53 -14.43 -18.36
N ARG A 170 -5.71 -15.61 -17.79
CA ARG A 170 -4.63 -16.29 -17.10
C ARG A 170 -3.47 -16.59 -18.05
N ALA A 171 -2.28 -16.74 -17.49
CA ALA A 171 -1.17 -17.29 -18.26
C ALA A 171 -1.51 -18.71 -18.75
N PRO A 172 -1.17 -19.07 -20.00
CA PRO A 172 -1.40 -20.42 -20.49
C PRO A 172 -0.56 -21.44 -19.73
N ASN A 173 -1.08 -22.63 -19.56
CA ASN A 173 -0.32 -23.77 -19.08
C ASN A 173 0.77 -24.17 -20.08
N ILE A 174 1.76 -24.92 -19.63
CA ILE A 174 2.87 -25.37 -20.48
C ILE A 174 2.29 -26.19 -21.66
N GLY A 175 2.55 -25.74 -22.87
CA GLY A 175 2.11 -26.42 -24.09
C GLY A 175 0.66 -26.15 -24.51
N GLU A 176 -0.13 -25.43 -23.71
CA GLU A 176 -1.57 -25.23 -23.97
C GLU A 176 -1.86 -24.67 -25.37
N ASN A 177 -1.08 -23.73 -25.84
CA ASN A 177 -1.26 -23.10 -27.14
C ASN A 177 -0.34 -23.68 -28.25
N THR A 178 0.46 -24.69 -27.95
CA THR A 178 1.48 -25.21 -28.89
C THR A 178 0.86 -25.65 -30.20
N PHE A 179 -0.24 -26.41 -30.16
CA PHE A 179 -0.90 -26.92 -31.35
C PHE A 179 -1.42 -25.76 -32.22
N GLU A 180 -2.14 -24.80 -31.62
CA GLU A 180 -2.68 -23.65 -32.33
C GLU A 180 -1.61 -22.76 -32.94
N VAL A 181 -0.51 -22.52 -32.21
CA VAL A 181 0.62 -21.71 -32.70
C VAL A 181 1.29 -22.36 -33.89
N LEU A 182 1.49 -23.67 -33.86
CA LEU A 182 2.10 -24.40 -34.97
C LEU A 182 1.19 -24.43 -36.21
N LEU A 183 -0.12 -24.59 -36.04
CA LEU A 183 -1.08 -24.43 -37.16
C LEU A 183 -1.01 -23.03 -37.79
N LYS A 184 -0.94 -21.97 -36.97
CA LYS A 184 -0.79 -20.59 -37.50
C LYS A 184 0.55 -20.37 -38.22
N LEU A 185 1.57 -21.12 -37.88
CA LEU A 185 2.85 -21.11 -38.57
C LEU A 185 2.88 -21.95 -39.85
N GLY A 186 1.77 -22.64 -40.18
CA GLY A 186 1.59 -23.37 -41.45
C GLY A 186 1.94 -24.85 -41.38
N TYR A 187 2.19 -25.42 -40.20
CA TYR A 187 2.32 -26.87 -40.07
C TYR A 187 0.96 -27.57 -40.18
N SER A 188 0.92 -28.72 -40.79
CA SER A 188 -0.28 -29.57 -40.83
C SER A 188 -0.54 -30.30 -39.53
N ASP A 189 -1.76 -30.73 -39.31
CA ASP A 189 -2.13 -31.56 -38.14
C ASP A 189 -1.28 -32.83 -38.02
N GLU A 190 -0.97 -33.45 -39.15
CA GLU A 190 -0.16 -34.66 -39.20
C GLU A 190 1.30 -34.39 -38.78
N GLU A 191 1.87 -33.29 -39.23
CA GLU A 191 3.23 -32.87 -38.83
C GLU A 191 3.28 -32.52 -37.34
N ILE A 192 2.31 -31.83 -36.79
CA ILE A 192 2.25 -31.47 -35.36
C ILE A 192 2.11 -32.72 -34.50
N LYS A 193 1.27 -33.67 -34.90
CA LYS A 193 1.14 -34.96 -34.21
C LYS A 193 2.45 -35.78 -34.23
N SER A 194 3.13 -35.81 -35.36
CA SER A 194 4.44 -36.45 -35.47
C SER A 194 5.48 -35.77 -34.58
N MET A 195 5.45 -34.43 -34.46
CA MET A 195 6.33 -33.71 -33.53
C MET A 195 6.03 -34.04 -32.07
N LYS A 196 4.76 -34.25 -31.70
CA LYS A 196 4.40 -34.72 -30.36
C LYS A 196 4.87 -36.12 -30.09
N GLU A 197 4.67 -37.02 -31.03
CA GLU A 197 5.07 -38.44 -30.90
C GLU A 197 6.60 -38.63 -30.77
N ASN A 198 7.38 -37.82 -31.47
CA ASN A 198 8.84 -37.86 -31.38
C ASN A 198 9.40 -37.00 -30.24
N GLY A 199 8.53 -36.34 -29.44
CA GLY A 199 8.91 -35.52 -28.27
C GLY A 199 9.49 -34.14 -28.59
N SER A 200 9.40 -33.68 -29.84
CA SER A 200 9.89 -32.34 -30.21
C SER A 200 9.00 -31.23 -29.68
N VAL A 201 7.71 -31.48 -29.45
CA VAL A 201 6.75 -30.55 -28.88
C VAL A 201 5.86 -31.26 -27.83
N HIS A 202 5.35 -30.46 -26.92
CA HIS A 202 4.36 -30.91 -25.93
C HIS A 202 3.10 -30.06 -26.03
N TYR A 203 1.94 -30.68 -25.96
CA TYR A 203 0.65 -30.05 -25.74
C TYR A 203 -0.31 -31.04 -25.06
N PRO A 204 -1.24 -30.54 -24.18
CA PRO A 204 -2.21 -31.40 -23.52
C PRO A 204 -3.15 -32.06 -24.53
N GLU A 205 -3.71 -33.19 -24.18
CA GLU A 205 -4.83 -33.80 -24.93
C GLU A 205 -6.11 -33.04 -24.54
N ASN A 206 -6.87 -32.61 -25.52
CA ASN A 206 -8.19 -32.01 -25.31
C ASN A 206 -9.20 -33.03 -24.82
#